data_61c7fbdbc1d607a28c606c1abc890e03
#
_entry.id   61c7fbdbc1d607a28c606c1abc890e03
#
_cell.length_a   1.000
_cell.length_b   1.000
_cell.length_c   1.000
_cell.angle_alpha   90.00
_cell.angle_beta   90.00
_cell.angle_gamma   90.00
#
_symmetry.space_group_name_H-M   'P 1'
#
loop_
_entity.id
_entity.type
_entity.pdbx_description
1 polymer ?
#
loop_
_entity_poly.entity_id
_entity_poly.type
_entity_poly.pdbx_seq_one_letter_code
_entity_poly.pdbx_strand_id
1 'polypeptide(L)'
;MNKRMSLIALPLALLLPLQPQAAEGPLRIAVERFVQLPADVRQPEGITADPATGEIYVGSFDARMPESSRNNQLLRYSPDGKLLGRRRFGTTPLTGLAYRDGQVYILNFGASRLQRIAAGFGSDTPVEDVASFGALLPPAPGERRIDNPDGSQDRIQFGAAGFPAINGMVFDRAGNLYVSDSFQGAIYRIERATSCMPCRVQTVLHDPLLATAGPLPFGANGLAFDASERLLYINNAGDGRVLRWPLAGGALEVLAESIHGADGLLFHDGLLWVSANQADRVLGLDENGRIRVQAGEFQGHDGDGAPRGLLFPAGSAVSGAWMVVANLSLALTAREGDEWEEETRRWTLSRFRLPRAH
;
A
#
# COMPACT_ATOMS: atom_id res chain seq x y z
N MET A 1 -19.16 85.22 31.01
CA MET A 1 -18.87 84.45 29.77
C MET A 1 -18.30 83.11 30.20
N ASN A 2 -19.17 82.05 30.34
CA ASN A 2 -18.78 80.69 30.76
C ASN A 2 -18.66 79.84 29.51
N LYS A 3 -17.45 79.40 29.18
CA LYS A 3 -17.19 78.36 28.16
C LYS A 3 -17.35 77.00 28.77
N ARG A 4 -18.38 76.27 28.38
CA ARG A 4 -18.53 74.84 28.67
C ARG A 4 -17.61 74.05 27.72
N MET A 5 -16.68 73.29 28.31
CA MET A 5 -15.86 72.28 27.60
C MET A 5 -16.64 70.95 27.59
N SER A 6 -17.04 70.51 26.39
CA SER A 6 -17.61 69.17 26.19
C SER A 6 -16.49 68.17 26.05
N LEU A 7 -16.42 67.19 26.98
CA LEU A 7 -15.58 66.00 26.84
C LEU A 7 -16.27 65.00 25.90
N ILE A 8 -15.60 64.67 24.80
CA ILE A 8 -15.99 63.57 23.91
C ILE A 8 -15.32 62.33 24.46
N ALA A 9 -16.11 61.36 24.95
CA ALA A 9 -15.63 60.04 25.33
C ALA A 9 -15.54 59.14 24.07
N LEU A 10 -14.33 58.76 23.68
CA LEU A 10 -14.12 57.71 22.67
C LEU A 10 -14.41 56.33 23.31
N PRO A 11 -15.17 55.47 22.63
CA PRO A 11 -15.33 54.09 23.08
C PRO A 11 -14.04 53.29 22.86
N LEU A 12 -13.49 52.74 23.93
CA LEU A 12 -12.36 51.82 23.91
C LEU A 12 -12.87 50.44 23.41
N ALA A 13 -12.62 50.14 22.12
CA ALA A 13 -12.91 48.81 21.56
C ALA A 13 -11.93 47.80 22.18
N LEU A 14 -12.41 46.93 23.05
CA LEU A 14 -11.65 45.75 23.52
C LEU A 14 -11.43 44.79 22.34
N LEU A 15 -10.23 44.78 21.79
CA LEU A 15 -9.74 43.73 20.93
C LEU A 15 -9.51 42.46 21.79
N LEU A 16 -10.49 41.55 21.82
CA LEU A 16 -10.29 40.21 22.33
C LEU A 16 -9.27 39.49 21.42
N PRO A 17 -8.22 38.90 22.00
CA PRO A 17 -7.29 38.11 21.19
C PRO A 17 -8.06 36.90 20.62
N LEU A 18 -8.04 36.76 19.29
CA LEU A 18 -8.45 35.54 18.63
C LEU A 18 -7.55 34.40 19.15
N GLN A 19 -8.11 33.54 20.01
CA GLN A 19 -7.42 32.31 20.40
C GLN A 19 -7.23 31.46 19.14
N PRO A 20 -6.01 31.02 18.85
CA PRO A 20 -5.81 30.08 17.75
C PRO A 20 -6.62 28.83 18.07
N GLN A 21 -7.60 28.54 17.23
CA GLN A 21 -8.36 27.29 17.32
C GLN A 21 -7.35 26.16 17.09
N ALA A 22 -7.16 25.31 18.08
CA ALA A 22 -6.28 24.15 17.95
C ALA A 22 -6.75 23.35 16.71
N ALA A 23 -5.84 23.05 15.80
CA ALA A 23 -6.16 22.24 14.64
C ALA A 23 -6.68 20.89 15.16
N GLU A 24 -7.88 20.50 14.73
CA GLU A 24 -8.43 19.18 15.07
C GLU A 24 -7.46 18.11 14.55
N GLY A 25 -7.15 17.14 15.41
CA GLY A 25 -6.33 15.99 15.05
C GLY A 25 -7.06 15.10 14.01
N PRO A 26 -6.36 14.12 13.44
CA PRO A 26 -6.97 13.23 12.45
C PRO A 26 -8.14 12.44 13.06
N LEU A 27 -9.16 12.20 12.23
CA LEU A 27 -10.28 11.32 12.59
C LEU A 27 -9.74 9.91 12.90
N ARG A 28 -10.11 9.35 14.05
CA ARG A 28 -9.74 7.99 14.43
C ARG A 28 -10.87 7.02 14.17
N ILE A 29 -10.58 5.92 13.49
CA ILE A 29 -11.56 4.89 13.12
C ILE A 29 -11.14 3.56 13.74
N ALA A 30 -12.07 2.93 14.48
CA ALA A 30 -11.88 1.58 14.98
C ALA A 30 -11.93 0.56 13.82
N VAL A 31 -11.13 -0.49 13.93
CA VAL A 31 -11.05 -1.58 12.97
C VAL A 31 -11.59 -2.85 13.63
N GLU A 32 -12.34 -3.62 12.88
CA GLU A 32 -12.89 -4.91 13.31
C GLU A 32 -12.30 -6.05 12.46
N ARG A 33 -12.24 -7.25 13.02
CA ARG A 33 -11.92 -8.44 12.23
C ARG A 33 -13.04 -8.71 11.24
N PHE A 34 -12.68 -8.90 9.98
CA PHE A 34 -13.61 -9.27 8.91
C PHE A 34 -13.62 -10.77 8.67
N VAL A 35 -12.45 -11.36 8.44
CA VAL A 35 -12.29 -12.79 8.16
C VAL A 35 -11.04 -13.31 8.86
N GLN A 36 -11.12 -14.52 9.42
CA GLN A 36 -9.97 -15.33 9.74
C GLN A 36 -9.69 -16.27 8.56
N LEU A 37 -8.47 -16.27 8.06
CA LEU A 37 -8.08 -17.08 6.91
C LEU A 37 -8.07 -18.57 7.25
N PRO A 38 -8.18 -19.47 6.25
CA PRO A 38 -7.98 -20.91 6.44
C PRO A 38 -6.64 -21.18 7.12
N ALA A 39 -6.59 -22.21 7.96
CA ALA A 39 -5.42 -22.54 8.79
C ALA A 39 -4.13 -22.82 8.01
N ASP A 40 -4.26 -23.18 6.74
CA ASP A 40 -3.16 -23.45 5.82
C ASP A 40 -2.75 -22.25 4.95
N VAL A 41 -3.28 -21.05 5.23
CA VAL A 41 -2.93 -19.81 4.53
C VAL A 41 -2.30 -18.83 5.50
N ARG A 42 -1.14 -18.33 5.15
CA ARG A 42 -0.34 -17.40 5.92
C ARG A 42 -0.08 -16.13 5.14
N GLN A 43 0.15 -15.04 5.85
CA GLN A 43 0.72 -13.80 5.31
C GLN A 43 -0.07 -13.26 4.10
N PRO A 44 -1.37 -12.87 4.27
CA PRO A 44 -2.11 -12.18 3.23
C PRO A 44 -1.45 -10.84 2.91
N GLU A 45 -1.23 -10.55 1.62
CA GLU A 45 -0.51 -9.36 1.20
C GLU A 45 -1.33 -8.55 0.20
N GLY A 46 -1.34 -8.94 -1.08
CA GLY A 46 -2.13 -8.26 -2.10
C GLY A 46 -3.62 -8.49 -1.93
N ILE A 47 -4.39 -7.44 -2.07
CA ILE A 47 -5.85 -7.49 -1.99
C ILE A 47 -6.46 -6.57 -3.04
N THR A 48 -7.56 -7.01 -3.65
CA THR A 48 -8.38 -6.20 -4.55
C THR A 48 -9.85 -6.60 -4.43
N ALA A 49 -10.75 -5.82 -4.99
CA ALA A 49 -12.18 -6.14 -4.99
C ALA A 49 -12.80 -5.88 -6.36
N ASP A 50 -13.84 -6.63 -6.67
CA ASP A 50 -14.74 -6.32 -7.78
C ASP A 50 -15.68 -5.16 -7.36
N PRO A 51 -15.61 -4.00 -8.00
CA PRO A 51 -16.44 -2.85 -7.61
C PRO A 51 -17.93 -3.05 -7.85
N ALA A 52 -18.32 -4.00 -8.70
CA ALA A 52 -19.72 -4.26 -9.01
C ALA A 52 -20.39 -5.21 -8.00
N THR A 53 -19.67 -6.26 -7.57
CA THR A 53 -20.20 -7.28 -6.67
C THR A 53 -19.74 -7.11 -5.23
N GLY A 54 -18.62 -6.40 -5.01
CA GLY A 54 -17.94 -6.29 -3.71
C GLY A 54 -17.17 -7.55 -3.32
N GLU A 55 -17.05 -8.55 -4.21
CA GLU A 55 -16.21 -9.73 -3.96
C GLU A 55 -14.74 -9.31 -3.76
N ILE A 56 -14.06 -9.97 -2.82
CA ILE A 56 -12.71 -9.62 -2.38
C ILE A 56 -11.76 -10.75 -2.78
N TYR A 57 -10.61 -10.38 -3.33
CA TYR A 57 -9.55 -11.28 -3.74
C TYR A 57 -8.29 -11.00 -2.94
N VAL A 58 -7.67 -12.05 -2.39
CA VAL A 58 -6.52 -11.93 -1.49
C VAL A 58 -5.44 -12.92 -1.90
N GLY A 59 -4.23 -12.42 -2.14
CA GLY A 59 -3.03 -13.22 -2.37
C GLY A 59 -2.23 -13.38 -1.08
N SER A 60 -1.50 -14.49 -0.94
CA SER A 60 -0.60 -14.69 0.20
C SER A 60 0.87 -14.56 -0.19
N PHE A 61 1.68 -14.08 0.76
CA PHE A 61 3.12 -13.89 0.66
C PHE A 61 3.86 -14.78 1.67
N ASP A 62 3.59 -16.09 1.64
CA ASP A 62 4.27 -17.07 2.51
C ASP A 62 5.71 -17.28 2.03
N ALA A 63 6.59 -16.32 2.35
CA ALA A 63 7.99 -16.31 1.93
C ALA A 63 8.98 -16.65 3.04
N ARG A 64 8.56 -16.56 4.32
CA ARG A 64 9.44 -16.80 5.47
C ARG A 64 9.65 -18.29 5.80
N MET A 65 8.68 -19.12 5.45
CA MET A 65 8.82 -20.55 5.64
C MET A 65 9.89 -21.15 4.71
N PRO A 66 10.53 -22.26 5.11
CA PRO A 66 11.33 -23.07 4.17
C PRO A 66 10.54 -23.34 2.90
N GLU A 67 11.17 -23.27 1.73
CA GLU A 67 10.48 -23.36 0.44
C GLU A 67 9.53 -24.56 0.33
N SER A 68 9.96 -25.73 0.81
CA SER A 68 9.15 -26.95 0.82
C SER A 68 7.87 -26.86 1.66
N SER A 69 7.77 -25.89 2.56
CA SER A 69 6.62 -25.69 3.46
C SER A 69 5.75 -24.49 3.08
N ARG A 70 6.13 -23.76 2.03
CA ARG A 70 5.35 -22.61 1.54
C ARG A 70 4.06 -23.05 0.88
N ASN A 71 2.99 -22.33 1.12
CA ASN A 71 1.68 -22.62 0.57
C ASN A 71 0.95 -21.35 0.15
N ASN A 72 1.48 -20.70 -0.87
CA ASN A 72 0.88 -19.48 -1.39
C ASN A 72 -0.41 -19.77 -2.15
N GLN A 73 -1.41 -18.92 -1.94
CA GLN A 73 -2.75 -19.10 -2.49
C GLN A 73 -3.37 -17.76 -2.86
N LEU A 74 -4.27 -17.80 -3.83
CA LEU A 74 -5.23 -16.76 -4.10
C LEU A 74 -6.59 -17.20 -3.57
N LEU A 75 -7.24 -16.36 -2.77
CA LEU A 75 -8.53 -16.61 -2.13
C LEU A 75 -9.57 -15.62 -2.67
N ARG A 76 -10.82 -16.08 -2.80
CA ARG A 76 -11.97 -15.24 -3.15
C ARG A 76 -13.01 -15.30 -2.04
N TYR A 77 -13.44 -14.13 -1.58
CA TYR A 77 -14.45 -13.97 -0.55
C TYR A 77 -15.64 -13.17 -1.05
N SER A 78 -16.85 -13.47 -0.54
CA SER A 78 -18.01 -12.62 -0.68
C SER A 78 -17.89 -11.35 0.20
N PRO A 79 -18.71 -10.30 -0.04
CA PRO A 79 -18.70 -9.09 0.77
C PRO A 79 -19.02 -9.32 2.26
N ASP A 80 -19.68 -10.42 2.59
CA ASP A 80 -20.00 -10.86 3.94
C ASP A 80 -18.97 -11.83 4.55
N GLY A 81 -17.86 -12.09 3.86
CA GLY A 81 -16.71 -12.85 4.37
C GLY A 81 -16.77 -14.36 4.17
N LYS A 82 -17.70 -14.87 3.33
CA LYS A 82 -17.74 -16.29 2.98
C LYS A 82 -16.69 -16.61 1.93
N LEU A 83 -15.86 -17.63 2.18
CA LEU A 83 -14.91 -18.15 1.19
C LEU A 83 -15.64 -18.77 0.00
N LEU A 84 -15.41 -18.23 -1.20
CA LEU A 84 -16.05 -18.63 -2.45
C LEU A 84 -15.14 -19.45 -3.38
N GLY A 85 -13.83 -19.22 -3.29
CA GLY A 85 -12.87 -19.89 -4.16
C GLY A 85 -11.44 -19.87 -3.62
N ARG A 86 -10.65 -20.82 -4.06
CA ARG A 86 -9.23 -20.95 -3.72
C ARG A 86 -8.46 -21.41 -4.96
N ARG A 87 -7.27 -20.82 -5.19
CA ARG A 87 -6.32 -21.26 -6.21
C ARG A 87 -4.92 -21.31 -5.59
N ARG A 88 -4.25 -22.47 -5.68
CA ARG A 88 -2.90 -22.65 -5.15
C ARG A 88 -1.85 -22.14 -6.12
N PHE A 89 -0.83 -21.47 -5.58
CA PHE A 89 0.37 -21.02 -6.28
C PHE A 89 1.63 -21.71 -5.75
N GLY A 90 1.48 -22.63 -4.79
CA GLY A 90 2.57 -23.44 -4.25
C GLY A 90 3.62 -22.60 -3.51
N THR A 91 4.88 -22.74 -3.89
CA THR A 91 6.00 -22.09 -3.20
C THR A 91 6.21 -20.63 -3.60
N THR A 92 5.47 -20.13 -4.59
CA THR A 92 5.66 -18.81 -5.19
C THR A 92 4.84 -17.73 -4.48
N PRO A 93 5.45 -16.76 -3.78
CA PRO A 93 4.74 -15.68 -3.11
C PRO A 93 4.06 -14.75 -4.11
N LEU A 94 2.89 -14.23 -3.70
CA LEU A 94 2.11 -13.26 -4.46
C LEU A 94 2.19 -11.90 -3.75
N THR A 95 2.33 -10.84 -4.54
CA THR A 95 2.26 -9.46 -4.08
C THR A 95 1.01 -8.78 -4.64
N GLY A 96 1.11 -7.64 -5.29
CA GLY A 96 -0.02 -6.84 -5.75
C GLY A 96 -1.09 -7.60 -6.53
N LEU A 97 -2.33 -7.24 -6.30
CA LEU A 97 -3.51 -7.70 -7.04
C LEU A 97 -4.26 -6.52 -7.63
N ALA A 98 -4.86 -6.69 -8.81
CA ALA A 98 -5.80 -5.75 -9.39
C ALA A 98 -6.95 -6.49 -10.07
N TYR A 99 -8.17 -6.01 -9.86
CA TYR A 99 -9.34 -6.49 -10.59
C TYR A 99 -9.61 -5.61 -11.82
N ARG A 100 -9.85 -6.23 -12.96
CA ARG A 100 -10.29 -5.53 -14.15
C ARG A 100 -11.10 -6.44 -15.08
N ASP A 101 -12.28 -6.00 -15.47
CA ASP A 101 -13.09 -6.61 -16.54
C ASP A 101 -13.31 -8.14 -16.33
N GLY A 102 -13.66 -8.57 -15.11
CA GLY A 102 -13.90 -9.97 -14.78
C GLY A 102 -12.64 -10.84 -14.63
N GLN A 103 -11.46 -10.21 -14.59
CA GLN A 103 -10.18 -10.86 -14.36
C GLN A 103 -9.50 -10.32 -13.09
N VAL A 104 -8.80 -11.18 -12.37
CA VAL A 104 -7.87 -10.81 -11.32
C VAL A 104 -6.45 -10.91 -11.88
N TYR A 105 -5.76 -9.78 -11.91
CA TYR A 105 -4.35 -9.69 -12.26
C TYR A 105 -3.51 -9.88 -10.99
N ILE A 106 -2.41 -10.60 -11.12
CA ILE A 106 -1.63 -11.10 -10.01
C ILE A 106 -0.16 -10.85 -10.29
N LEU A 107 0.53 -10.15 -9.40
CA LEU A 107 1.98 -10.13 -9.40
C LEU A 107 2.49 -11.37 -8.68
N ASN A 108 2.98 -12.32 -9.47
CA ASN A 108 3.67 -13.49 -8.98
C ASN A 108 5.14 -13.10 -8.70
N PHE A 109 5.41 -12.66 -7.47
CA PHE A 109 6.70 -12.15 -7.04
C PHE A 109 7.81 -13.19 -7.23
N GLY A 110 7.58 -14.42 -6.78
CA GLY A 110 8.60 -15.47 -6.85
C GLY A 110 8.98 -15.88 -8.27
N ALA A 111 8.10 -15.63 -9.26
CA ALA A 111 8.36 -15.92 -10.69
C ALA A 111 8.67 -14.67 -11.51
N SER A 112 8.62 -13.47 -10.92
CA SER A 112 8.74 -12.16 -11.60
C SER A 112 7.81 -12.05 -12.81
N ARG A 113 6.54 -12.39 -12.62
CA ARG A 113 5.52 -12.41 -13.69
C ARG A 113 4.25 -11.67 -13.29
N LEU A 114 3.66 -11.03 -14.28
CA LEU A 114 2.25 -10.66 -14.27
C LEU A 114 1.45 -11.83 -14.79
N GLN A 115 0.50 -12.29 -14.00
CA GLN A 115 -0.45 -13.35 -14.35
C GLN A 115 -1.88 -12.84 -14.25
N ARG A 116 -2.85 -13.57 -14.82
CA ARG A 116 -4.26 -13.30 -14.63
C ARG A 116 -5.06 -14.60 -14.51
N ILE A 117 -6.21 -14.48 -13.86
CA ILE A 117 -7.17 -15.56 -13.71
C ILE A 117 -8.61 -14.99 -13.77
N ALA A 118 -9.56 -15.76 -14.30
CA ALA A 118 -10.96 -15.36 -14.27
C ALA A 118 -11.43 -15.11 -12.82
N ALA A 119 -12.14 -14.02 -12.57
CA ALA A 119 -12.55 -13.60 -11.23
C ALA A 119 -13.42 -14.65 -10.50
N GLY A 120 -14.23 -15.41 -11.25
CA GLY A 120 -15.03 -16.52 -10.72
C GLY A 120 -14.26 -17.80 -10.42
N PHE A 121 -12.94 -17.76 -10.24
CA PHE A 121 -12.08 -18.92 -10.15
C PHE A 121 -12.42 -19.93 -9.05
N GLY A 122 -12.07 -21.18 -9.32
CA GLY A 122 -11.96 -22.32 -8.39
C GLY A 122 -10.55 -22.92 -8.43
N SER A 123 -10.42 -24.14 -7.85
CA SER A 123 -9.12 -24.81 -7.70
C SER A 123 -8.40 -25.08 -9.03
N ASP A 124 -9.15 -25.36 -10.09
CA ASP A 124 -8.61 -25.84 -11.37
C ASP A 124 -8.66 -24.76 -12.48
N THR A 125 -9.12 -23.55 -12.15
CA THR A 125 -9.17 -22.46 -13.12
C THR A 125 -7.77 -22.15 -13.63
N PRO A 126 -7.55 -22.10 -14.95
CA PRO A 126 -6.23 -21.78 -15.52
C PRO A 126 -5.74 -20.41 -15.10
N VAL A 127 -4.43 -20.31 -14.84
CA VAL A 127 -3.70 -19.06 -14.65
C VAL A 127 -2.92 -18.79 -15.91
N GLU A 128 -3.05 -17.60 -16.46
CA GLU A 128 -2.40 -17.20 -17.71
C GLU A 128 -1.24 -16.25 -17.43
N ASP A 129 -0.08 -16.46 -18.06
CA ASP A 129 1.06 -15.56 -18.02
C ASP A 129 0.82 -14.38 -18.99
N VAL A 130 0.77 -13.17 -18.45
CA VAL A 130 0.52 -11.93 -19.20
C VAL A 130 1.82 -11.26 -19.63
N ALA A 131 2.77 -11.12 -18.70
CA ALA A 131 4.07 -10.50 -18.94
C ALA A 131 5.14 -11.04 -17.98
N SER A 132 6.41 -10.87 -18.36
CA SER A 132 7.57 -11.19 -17.52
C SER A 132 8.42 -9.95 -17.31
N PHE A 133 9.00 -9.85 -16.11
CA PHE A 133 9.91 -8.77 -15.75
C PHE A 133 11.33 -9.32 -15.67
N GLY A 134 12.29 -8.51 -16.07
CA GLY A 134 13.70 -8.88 -16.08
C GLY A 134 14.57 -7.87 -15.34
N ALA A 135 15.85 -8.22 -15.21
CA ALA A 135 16.84 -7.31 -14.66
C ALA A 135 16.96 -6.05 -15.51
N LEU A 136 17.02 -4.89 -14.86
CA LEU A 136 17.34 -3.63 -15.52
C LEU A 136 18.86 -3.50 -15.69
N LEU A 137 19.29 -2.91 -16.81
CA LEU A 137 20.68 -2.59 -17.09
C LEU A 137 20.82 -1.08 -17.39
N PRO A 138 21.67 -0.35 -16.64
CA PRO A 138 22.45 -0.81 -15.49
C PRO A 138 21.56 -1.26 -14.33
N PRO A 139 22.04 -2.22 -13.49
CA PRO A 139 21.26 -2.68 -12.35
C PRO A 139 21.09 -1.55 -11.36
N ALA A 140 19.86 -1.31 -10.92
CA ALA A 140 19.44 -0.35 -9.94
C ALA A 140 19.92 1.11 -10.15
N PRO A 141 19.28 2.11 -9.54
CA PRO A 141 19.60 3.53 -9.77
C PRO A 141 20.95 3.98 -9.19
N GLY A 142 21.86 3.08 -8.95
CA GLY A 142 23.21 3.42 -8.47
C GLY A 142 23.25 3.79 -7.00
N GLU A 143 24.08 4.76 -6.67
CA GLU A 143 24.36 5.19 -5.31
C GLU A 143 23.49 6.39 -4.93
N ARG A 144 22.79 6.31 -3.78
CA ARG A 144 22.22 7.50 -3.13
C ARG A 144 23.23 8.04 -2.12
N ARG A 145 23.44 9.36 -2.13
CA ARG A 145 24.29 10.05 -1.17
C ARG A 145 23.43 10.85 -0.20
N ILE A 146 23.75 10.74 1.07
CA ILE A 146 23.13 11.51 2.15
C ILE A 146 24.21 12.32 2.81
N ASP A 147 24.07 13.65 2.80
CA ASP A 147 24.96 14.55 3.51
C ASP A 147 24.56 14.58 4.99
N ASN A 148 25.52 14.28 5.88
CA ASN A 148 25.31 14.28 7.31
C ASN A 148 25.64 15.66 7.92
N PRO A 149 25.03 16.03 9.07
CA PRO A 149 25.31 17.31 9.73
C PRO A 149 26.76 17.53 10.15
N ASP A 150 27.54 16.47 10.29
CA ASP A 150 28.97 16.51 10.63
C ASP A 150 29.89 16.71 9.41
N GLY A 151 29.30 16.87 8.22
CA GLY A 151 30.01 17.03 6.96
C GLY A 151 30.47 15.71 6.32
N SER A 152 30.16 14.57 6.91
CA SER A 152 30.37 13.27 6.28
C SER A 152 29.26 12.96 5.25
N GLN A 153 29.48 11.95 4.41
CA GLN A 153 28.54 11.50 3.40
C GLN A 153 28.32 10.00 3.51
N ASP A 154 27.07 9.59 3.74
CA ASP A 154 26.70 8.20 3.59
C ASP A 154 26.46 7.86 2.12
N ARG A 155 27.02 6.71 1.70
CA ARG A 155 26.82 6.15 0.37
C ARG A 155 25.99 4.89 0.48
N ILE A 156 24.78 4.96 -0.06
CA ILE A 156 23.84 3.87 0.01
C ILE A 156 23.76 3.21 -1.36
N GLN A 157 24.13 1.94 -1.43
CA GLN A 157 23.99 1.12 -2.62
C GLN A 157 22.69 0.33 -2.54
N PHE A 158 21.96 0.28 -3.64
CA PHE A 158 20.64 -0.30 -3.71
C PHE A 158 20.64 -1.72 -4.25
N GLY A 159 19.80 -2.53 -3.63
CA GLY A 159 19.16 -3.68 -4.20
C GLY A 159 19.98 -4.97 -4.28
N ALA A 160 19.24 -6.06 -4.33
CA ALA A 160 19.73 -7.30 -4.90
C ALA A 160 19.81 -7.12 -6.41
N ALA A 161 21.00 -6.86 -6.92
CA ALA A 161 21.21 -6.62 -8.33
C ALA A 161 20.57 -7.71 -9.19
N GLY A 162 19.64 -7.30 -10.06
CA GLY A 162 19.08 -8.16 -11.09
C GLY A 162 17.85 -8.98 -10.75
N PHE A 163 17.28 -8.87 -9.54
CA PHE A 163 15.99 -9.49 -9.23
C PHE A 163 14.86 -8.44 -9.29
N PRO A 164 13.90 -8.57 -10.22
CA PRO A 164 12.75 -7.67 -10.28
C PRO A 164 11.76 -8.04 -9.15
N ALA A 165 11.74 -7.22 -8.11
CA ALA A 165 10.81 -7.36 -6.98
C ALA A 165 9.51 -6.60 -7.28
N ILE A 166 8.71 -7.12 -8.20
CA ILE A 166 7.41 -6.56 -8.56
C ILE A 166 6.48 -6.61 -7.36
N ASN A 167 5.85 -5.46 -7.01
CA ASN A 167 5.13 -5.35 -5.75
C ASN A 167 3.73 -4.77 -5.90
N GLY A 168 3.56 -3.48 -6.15
CA GLY A 168 2.27 -2.84 -6.34
C GLY A 168 1.87 -2.72 -7.80
N MET A 169 0.55 -2.63 -8.08
CA MET A 169 0.04 -2.35 -9.42
C MET A 169 -1.26 -1.57 -9.42
N VAL A 170 -1.48 -0.81 -10.48
CA VAL A 170 -2.71 -0.05 -10.70
C VAL A 170 -3.01 0.09 -12.18
N PHE A 171 -4.29 -0.04 -12.57
CA PHE A 171 -4.77 0.26 -13.91
C PHE A 171 -5.15 1.73 -14.06
N ASP A 172 -4.80 2.33 -15.20
CA ASP A 172 -5.43 3.56 -15.64
C ASP A 172 -6.78 3.29 -16.35
N ARG A 173 -7.55 4.34 -16.64
CA ARG A 173 -8.85 4.21 -17.35
C ARG A 173 -8.71 3.69 -18.77
N ALA A 174 -7.57 3.92 -19.41
CA ALA A 174 -7.28 3.44 -20.75
C ALA A 174 -6.92 1.94 -20.79
N GLY A 175 -6.79 1.28 -19.63
CA GLY A 175 -6.45 -0.13 -19.50
C GLY A 175 -4.95 -0.41 -19.55
N ASN A 176 -4.11 0.62 -19.39
CA ASN A 176 -2.70 0.40 -19.15
C ASN A 176 -2.48 0.03 -17.69
N LEU A 177 -1.57 -0.89 -17.45
CA LEU A 177 -1.20 -1.32 -16.11
C LEU A 177 0.17 -0.75 -15.74
N TYR A 178 0.25 -0.14 -14.56
CA TYR A 178 1.50 0.31 -13.97
C TYR A 178 1.89 -0.63 -12.84
N VAL A 179 3.19 -0.98 -12.77
CA VAL A 179 3.74 -1.94 -11.81
C VAL A 179 4.98 -1.35 -11.17
N SER A 180 5.08 -1.40 -9.84
CA SER A 180 6.27 -1.00 -9.10
C SER A 180 7.27 -2.15 -8.96
N ASP A 181 8.55 -1.81 -8.91
CA ASP A 181 9.65 -2.73 -8.60
C ASP A 181 10.43 -2.20 -7.40
N SER A 182 10.29 -2.90 -6.29
CA SER A 182 10.85 -2.48 -5.00
C SER A 182 12.37 -2.57 -4.96
N PHE A 183 12.99 -3.52 -5.67
CA PHE A 183 14.44 -3.73 -5.59
C PHE A 183 15.20 -2.93 -6.66
N GLN A 184 14.61 -2.80 -7.84
CA GLN A 184 15.25 -2.09 -8.95
C GLN A 184 14.91 -0.59 -8.99
N GLY A 185 14.03 -0.11 -8.10
CA GLY A 185 13.64 1.31 -8.03
C GLY A 185 12.98 1.79 -9.33
N ALA A 186 12.02 1.03 -9.85
CA ALA A 186 11.43 1.30 -11.14
C ALA A 186 9.90 1.24 -11.13
N ILE A 187 9.30 1.95 -12.09
CA ILE A 187 7.89 1.78 -12.48
C ILE A 187 7.85 1.29 -13.92
N TYR A 188 7.13 0.21 -14.11
CA TYR A 188 6.84 -0.34 -15.44
C TYR A 188 5.45 0.06 -15.89
N ARG A 189 5.25 0.12 -17.21
CA ARG A 189 3.96 0.28 -17.86
C ARG A 189 3.75 -0.84 -18.88
N ILE A 190 2.56 -1.40 -18.88
CA ILE A 190 2.08 -2.38 -19.85
C ILE A 190 0.86 -1.78 -20.53
N GLU A 191 1.01 -1.43 -21.82
CA GLU A 191 -0.06 -0.82 -22.60
C GLU A 191 -1.19 -1.81 -22.85
N ARG A 192 -2.43 -1.37 -22.58
CA ARG A 192 -3.65 -2.16 -22.81
C ARG A 192 -3.49 -3.60 -22.32
N ALA A 193 -3.08 -3.77 -21.06
CA ALA A 193 -2.75 -5.07 -20.46
C ALA A 193 -3.91 -6.08 -20.50
N THR A 194 -5.14 -5.62 -20.69
CA THR A 194 -6.33 -6.48 -20.84
C THR A 194 -6.41 -7.17 -22.21
N SER A 195 -5.71 -6.67 -23.25
CA SER A 195 -5.87 -7.09 -24.64
C SER A 195 -4.60 -7.67 -25.29
N CYS A 196 -3.48 -7.76 -24.58
CA CYS A 196 -2.25 -8.37 -25.07
C CYS A 196 -1.89 -9.64 -24.31
N MET A 197 -1.24 -10.61 -24.99
CA MET A 197 -0.68 -11.82 -24.37
C MET A 197 0.26 -12.55 -25.35
N PRO A 198 1.59 -12.59 -25.08
CA PRO A 198 2.28 -11.88 -24.02
C PRO A 198 2.29 -10.36 -24.25
N CYS A 199 2.33 -9.62 -23.17
CA CYS A 199 2.40 -8.16 -23.21
C CYS A 199 3.85 -7.68 -23.13
N ARG A 200 4.11 -6.53 -23.77
CA ARG A 200 5.40 -5.85 -23.66
C ARG A 200 5.43 -5.00 -22.40
N VAL A 201 6.50 -5.14 -21.61
CA VAL A 201 6.80 -4.31 -20.45
C VAL A 201 7.70 -3.14 -20.87
N GLN A 202 7.37 -1.93 -20.44
CA GLN A 202 8.17 -0.71 -20.64
C GLN A 202 8.56 -0.13 -19.29
N THR A 203 9.83 0.17 -19.07
CA THR A 203 10.27 0.97 -17.93
C THR A 203 9.95 2.44 -18.22
N VAL A 204 9.06 3.05 -17.42
CA VAL A 204 8.62 4.45 -17.60
C VAL A 204 9.24 5.40 -16.60
N LEU A 205 9.70 4.88 -15.47
CA LEU A 205 10.42 5.64 -14.45
C LEU A 205 11.46 4.72 -13.79
N HIS A 206 12.67 5.24 -13.60
CA HIS A 206 13.76 4.56 -12.89
C HIS A 206 14.52 5.64 -12.10
N ASP A 207 14.32 5.68 -10.79
CA ASP A 207 14.77 6.79 -9.96
C ASP A 207 15.23 6.28 -8.58
N PRO A 208 16.33 6.83 -8.02
CA PRO A 208 16.81 6.49 -6.68
C PRO A 208 15.78 6.63 -5.56
N LEU A 209 14.82 7.55 -5.67
CA LEU A 209 13.73 7.70 -4.69
C LEU A 209 12.77 6.52 -4.66
N LEU A 210 12.78 5.67 -5.68
CA LEU A 210 11.97 4.45 -5.76
C LEU A 210 12.64 3.24 -5.10
N ALA A 211 13.95 3.31 -4.84
CA ALA A 211 14.69 2.28 -4.14
C ALA A 211 14.84 2.63 -2.66
N THR A 212 15.32 1.70 -1.86
CA THR A 212 15.56 1.92 -0.43
C THR A 212 16.83 1.22 0.05
N ALA A 213 17.43 1.75 1.10
CA ALA A 213 18.42 1.08 1.93
C ALA A 213 17.97 0.99 3.40
N GLY A 214 16.67 1.20 3.64
CA GLY A 214 16.08 1.05 4.96
C GLY A 214 16.06 -0.40 5.46
N PRO A 215 15.72 -0.62 6.73
CA PRO A 215 15.66 -1.96 7.33
C PRO A 215 14.60 -2.84 6.67
N LEU A 216 13.52 -2.26 6.17
CA LEU A 216 12.58 -2.94 5.29
C LEU A 216 13.08 -2.82 3.85
N PRO A 217 13.56 -3.92 3.22
CA PRO A 217 14.30 -3.86 1.96
C PRO A 217 13.41 -3.68 0.72
N PHE A 218 12.24 -3.09 0.87
CA PHE A 218 11.27 -2.85 -0.21
C PHE A 218 11.14 -1.34 -0.45
N GLY A 219 11.55 -0.88 -1.62
CA GLY A 219 11.38 0.50 -2.07
C GLY A 219 9.97 0.75 -2.61
N ALA A 220 9.86 1.06 -3.91
CA ALA A 220 8.57 1.32 -4.57
C ALA A 220 7.60 0.16 -4.35
N ASN A 221 6.42 0.46 -3.80
CA ASN A 221 5.42 -0.51 -3.37
C ASN A 221 4.05 -0.11 -3.91
N GLY A 222 3.06 0.17 -3.09
CA GLY A 222 1.71 0.52 -3.51
C GLY A 222 1.67 1.68 -4.51
N LEU A 223 0.77 1.59 -5.48
CA LEU A 223 0.53 2.57 -6.54
C LEU A 223 -0.94 3.01 -6.55
N ALA A 224 -1.18 4.30 -6.75
CA ALA A 224 -2.51 4.83 -6.97
C ALA A 224 -2.48 6.07 -7.87
N PHE A 225 -3.50 6.24 -8.72
CA PHE A 225 -3.70 7.49 -9.46
C PHE A 225 -4.54 8.47 -8.65
N ASP A 226 -4.33 9.77 -8.90
CA ASP A 226 -5.31 10.80 -8.53
C ASP A 226 -6.60 10.65 -9.34
N ALA A 227 -7.67 11.32 -8.92
CA ALA A 227 -8.96 11.25 -9.61
C ALA A 227 -8.91 11.68 -11.09
N SER A 228 -7.93 12.47 -11.49
CA SER A 228 -7.76 12.93 -12.87
C SER A 228 -6.79 12.09 -13.70
N GLU A 229 -6.11 11.13 -13.07
CA GLU A 229 -5.02 10.32 -13.64
C GLU A 229 -3.88 11.16 -14.24
N ARG A 230 -3.62 12.33 -13.64
CA ARG A 230 -2.47 13.17 -14.00
C ARG A 230 -1.27 12.91 -13.11
N LEU A 231 -1.49 12.39 -11.92
CA LEU A 231 -0.48 12.06 -10.94
C LEU A 231 -0.53 10.56 -10.64
N LEU A 232 0.63 9.93 -10.61
CA LEU A 232 0.81 8.61 -10.01
C LEU A 232 1.45 8.80 -8.63
N TYR A 233 0.77 8.34 -7.60
CA TYR A 233 1.30 8.24 -6.25
C TYR A 233 1.98 6.89 -6.06
N ILE A 234 3.09 6.89 -5.33
CA ILE A 234 3.94 5.72 -5.15
C ILE A 234 4.39 5.68 -3.70
N ASN A 235 4.12 4.60 -3.00
CA ASN A 235 4.71 4.37 -1.68
C ASN A 235 6.14 3.85 -1.82
N ASN A 236 7.03 4.31 -0.94
CA ASN A 236 8.34 3.69 -0.70
C ASN A 236 8.34 3.17 0.74
N ALA A 237 8.23 1.85 0.89
CA ALA A 237 8.03 1.22 2.18
C ALA A 237 9.24 1.35 3.09
N GLY A 238 10.43 1.09 2.58
CA GLY A 238 11.67 1.12 3.36
C GLY A 238 12.11 2.53 3.80
N ASP A 239 11.83 3.55 2.98
CA ASP A 239 12.12 4.93 3.30
C ASP A 239 10.97 5.63 4.05
N GLY A 240 9.81 4.97 4.20
CA GLY A 240 8.64 5.53 4.87
C GLY A 240 8.10 6.79 4.18
N ARG A 241 8.01 6.78 2.84
CA ARG A 241 7.61 7.92 2.02
C ARG A 241 6.41 7.62 1.14
N VAL A 242 5.63 8.66 0.89
CA VAL A 242 4.68 8.73 -0.21
C VAL A 242 5.23 9.70 -1.24
N LEU A 243 5.41 9.22 -2.47
CA LEU A 243 5.93 9.99 -3.60
C LEU A 243 4.78 10.33 -4.54
N ARG A 244 4.97 11.37 -5.37
CA ARG A 244 4.07 11.70 -6.48
C ARG A 244 4.86 11.99 -7.76
N TRP A 245 4.35 11.48 -8.87
CA TRP A 245 4.96 11.64 -10.18
C TRP A 245 3.94 12.15 -11.20
N PRO A 246 4.19 13.32 -11.87
CA PRO A 246 3.34 13.80 -12.95
C PRO A 246 3.51 12.95 -14.21
N LEU A 247 2.44 12.33 -14.72
CA LEU A 247 2.49 11.46 -15.91
C LEU A 247 2.80 12.20 -17.21
N ALA A 248 2.54 13.50 -17.27
CA ALA A 248 2.89 14.35 -18.42
C ALA A 248 4.40 14.65 -18.53
N GLY A 249 5.20 14.13 -17.60
CA GLY A 249 6.61 14.42 -17.42
C GLY A 249 6.86 15.42 -16.28
N GLY A 250 8.00 15.26 -15.61
CA GLY A 250 8.38 16.05 -14.44
C GLY A 250 9.20 15.23 -13.47
N ALA A 251 9.72 15.88 -12.43
CA ALA A 251 10.47 15.22 -11.38
C ALA A 251 9.54 14.38 -10.49
N LEU A 252 10.07 13.27 -9.97
CA LEU A 252 9.48 12.55 -8.86
C LEU A 252 9.66 13.39 -7.59
N GLU A 253 8.60 13.60 -6.84
CA GLU A 253 8.59 14.44 -5.66
C GLU A 253 8.14 13.67 -4.42
N VAL A 254 8.66 14.05 -3.25
CA VAL A 254 8.18 13.53 -1.96
C VAL A 254 6.94 14.32 -1.56
N LEU A 255 5.80 13.63 -1.38
CA LEU A 255 4.55 14.20 -0.88
C LEU A 255 4.48 14.17 0.65
N ALA A 256 4.86 13.05 1.25
CA ALA A 256 4.85 12.85 2.71
C ALA A 256 6.00 11.94 3.13
N GLU A 257 6.49 12.17 4.35
CA GLU A 257 7.54 11.38 4.99
C GLU A 257 7.10 10.88 6.37
N SER A 258 7.90 10.02 6.97
CA SER A 258 7.63 9.41 8.29
C SER A 258 6.37 8.55 8.32
N ILE A 259 6.04 7.95 7.18
CA ILE A 259 4.98 6.94 7.06
C ILE A 259 5.65 5.57 7.19
N HIS A 260 5.92 5.13 8.41
CA HIS A 260 6.69 3.92 8.68
C HIS A 260 6.11 2.68 8.01
N GLY A 261 6.86 2.13 7.05
CA GLY A 261 6.43 1.01 6.23
C GLY A 261 5.26 1.37 5.31
N ALA A 262 5.39 2.44 4.51
CA ALA A 262 4.38 2.84 3.52
C ALA A 262 4.24 1.75 2.43
N ASP A 263 3.29 0.83 2.61
CA ASP A 263 3.10 -0.39 1.83
C ASP A 263 1.96 -0.22 0.81
N GLY A 264 0.80 -0.81 1.02
CA GLY A 264 -0.34 -0.67 0.13
C GLY A 264 -0.82 0.77 -0.03
N LEU A 265 -1.29 1.13 -1.23
CA LEU A 265 -1.77 2.47 -1.56
C LEU A 265 -3.07 2.40 -2.36
N LEU A 266 -4.04 3.20 -1.98
CA LEU A 266 -5.33 3.32 -2.67
C LEU A 266 -5.78 4.77 -2.64
N PHE A 267 -6.28 5.30 -3.78
CA PHE A 267 -6.98 6.58 -3.81
C PHE A 267 -8.49 6.36 -3.78
N HIS A 268 -9.16 6.92 -2.78
CA HIS A 268 -10.62 6.82 -2.66
C HIS A 268 -11.19 8.05 -1.94
N ASP A 269 -12.27 8.60 -2.49
CA ASP A 269 -13.02 9.75 -1.96
C ASP A 269 -12.11 10.93 -1.56
N GLY A 270 -11.16 11.29 -2.43
CA GLY A 270 -10.26 12.43 -2.26
C GLY A 270 -9.12 12.21 -1.26
N LEU A 271 -8.99 11.02 -0.70
CA LEU A 271 -7.89 10.64 0.19
C LEU A 271 -7.00 9.56 -0.43
N LEU A 272 -5.71 9.67 -0.15
CA LEU A 272 -4.74 8.59 -0.33
C LEU A 272 -4.73 7.73 0.95
N TRP A 273 -5.13 6.49 0.80
CA TRP A 273 -5.13 5.51 1.88
C TRP A 273 -3.85 4.69 1.82
N VAL A 274 -3.03 4.83 2.85
CA VAL A 274 -1.70 4.21 2.97
C VAL A 274 -1.73 3.20 4.10
N SER A 275 -1.39 1.96 3.82
CA SER A 275 -1.08 0.98 4.86
C SER A 275 0.33 1.28 5.40
N ALA A 276 0.41 1.78 6.62
CA ALA A 276 1.65 2.02 7.34
C ALA A 276 1.98 0.78 8.18
N ASN A 277 2.64 -0.21 7.56
CA ASN A 277 2.74 -1.56 8.10
C ASN A 277 3.53 -1.62 9.42
N GLN A 278 4.64 -0.88 9.55
CA GLN A 278 5.42 -0.81 10.79
C GLN A 278 4.79 0.08 11.88
N ALA A 279 3.66 0.73 11.58
CA ALA A 279 2.89 1.52 12.53
C ALA A 279 1.53 0.90 12.87
N ASP A 280 1.22 -0.28 12.32
CA ASP A 280 -0.03 -1.02 12.53
C ASP A 280 -1.29 -0.20 12.24
N ARG A 281 -1.25 0.59 11.16
CA ARG A 281 -2.32 1.55 10.83
C ARG A 281 -2.57 1.66 9.35
N VAL A 282 -3.78 2.11 9.02
CA VAL A 282 -4.09 2.68 7.71
C VAL A 282 -4.31 4.18 7.89
N LEU A 283 -3.62 4.97 7.07
CA LEU A 283 -3.65 6.43 7.12
C LEU A 283 -4.35 6.97 5.88
N GLY A 284 -5.28 7.92 6.07
CA GLY A 284 -5.87 8.70 4.98
C GLY A 284 -5.20 10.06 4.88
N LEU A 285 -4.47 10.33 3.79
CA LEU A 285 -3.77 11.57 3.53
C LEU A 285 -4.54 12.43 2.51
N ASP A 286 -4.56 13.74 2.72
CA ASP A 286 -5.06 14.68 1.72
C ASP A 286 -4.02 14.93 0.60
N GLU A 287 -4.39 15.74 -0.39
CA GLU A 287 -3.55 16.10 -1.53
C GLU A 287 -2.23 16.83 -1.16
N ASN A 288 -2.15 17.37 0.06
CA ASN A 288 -0.97 18.02 0.62
C ASN A 288 -0.13 17.06 1.50
N GLY A 289 -0.47 15.78 1.55
CA GLY A 289 0.21 14.79 2.37
C GLY A 289 -0.11 14.86 3.87
N ARG A 290 -1.14 15.62 4.27
CA ARG A 290 -1.54 15.71 5.68
C ARG A 290 -2.43 14.54 6.06
N ILE A 291 -2.13 13.90 7.19
CA ILE A 291 -2.97 12.83 7.74
C ILE A 291 -4.29 13.41 8.24
N ARG A 292 -5.39 13.00 7.63
CA ARG A 292 -6.77 13.36 7.98
C ARG A 292 -7.49 12.27 8.73
N VAL A 293 -7.11 11.01 8.48
CA VAL A 293 -7.72 9.83 9.08
C VAL A 293 -6.64 8.87 9.54
N GLN A 294 -6.88 8.23 10.70
CA GLN A 294 -6.11 7.10 11.20
C GLN A 294 -7.07 5.96 11.52
N ALA A 295 -6.92 4.82 10.86
CA ALA A 295 -7.70 3.64 11.13
C ALA A 295 -6.82 2.53 11.71
N GLY A 296 -7.29 1.93 12.81
CA GLY A 296 -6.69 0.77 13.44
C GLY A 296 -5.47 1.05 14.29
N GLU A 297 -5.10 0.00 14.99
CA GLU A 297 -3.92 -0.19 15.82
C GLU A 297 -3.83 -1.68 16.17
N PHE A 298 -2.66 -2.16 16.56
CA PHE A 298 -2.53 -3.49 17.14
C PHE A 298 -3.05 -3.54 18.57
N GLN A 299 -3.86 -4.54 18.89
CA GLN A 299 -4.54 -4.69 20.19
C GLN A 299 -4.22 -6.04 20.88
N GLY A 300 -3.09 -6.67 20.49
CA GLY A 300 -2.70 -8.00 20.96
C GLY A 300 -3.30 -9.12 20.13
N HIS A 301 -3.06 -10.35 20.55
CA HIS A 301 -3.59 -11.56 19.92
C HIS A 301 -4.75 -12.16 20.70
N ASP A 302 -5.62 -12.88 20.00
CA ASP A 302 -6.58 -13.79 20.62
C ASP A 302 -5.91 -15.06 21.07
N GLY A 303 -6.61 -15.90 21.84
CA GLY A 303 -6.07 -17.14 22.39
C GLY A 303 -5.63 -18.17 21.34
N ASP A 304 -6.09 -18.05 20.09
CA ASP A 304 -5.68 -18.88 18.95
C ASP A 304 -4.53 -18.29 18.12
N GLY A 305 -3.97 -17.14 18.55
CA GLY A 305 -2.88 -16.43 17.88
C GLY A 305 -3.34 -15.59 16.68
N ALA A 306 -4.61 -15.20 16.60
CA ALA A 306 -5.09 -14.28 15.58
C ALA A 306 -4.91 -12.83 16.06
N PRO A 307 -4.35 -11.89 15.25
CA PRO A 307 -4.22 -10.50 15.64
C PRO A 307 -5.57 -9.82 15.77
N ARG A 308 -5.69 -8.93 16.76
CA ARG A 308 -6.81 -8.02 16.92
C ARG A 308 -6.43 -6.64 16.42
N GLY A 309 -7.36 -6.01 15.66
CA GLY A 309 -7.08 -4.74 15.02
C GLY A 309 -6.25 -4.92 13.75
N LEU A 310 -5.14 -4.20 13.64
CA LEU A 310 -4.16 -4.31 12.57
C LEU A 310 -2.81 -4.73 13.13
N LEU A 311 -2.15 -5.65 12.43
CA LEU A 311 -0.77 -6.03 12.69
C LEU A 311 -0.05 -6.18 11.35
N PHE A 312 0.91 -5.31 11.11
CA PHE A 312 1.66 -5.21 9.87
C PHE A 312 0.73 -5.25 8.63
N PRO A 313 -0.19 -4.26 8.49
CA PRO A 313 -1.13 -4.23 7.38
C PRO A 313 -0.40 -3.98 6.05
N ALA A 314 -0.72 -4.78 5.01
CA ALA A 314 -0.17 -4.66 3.68
C ALA A 314 -1.16 -3.99 2.71
N GLY A 315 -1.81 -4.76 1.84
CA GLY A 315 -2.78 -4.23 0.88
C GLY A 315 -4.12 -3.85 1.51
N SER A 316 -4.85 -2.97 0.84
CA SER A 316 -6.23 -2.61 1.18
C SER A 316 -7.10 -2.49 -0.07
N ALA A 317 -8.40 -2.78 0.08
CA ALA A 317 -9.39 -2.69 -1.01
C ALA A 317 -10.73 -2.17 -0.50
N VAL A 318 -11.46 -1.48 -1.38
CA VAL A 318 -12.82 -0.99 -1.09
C VAL A 318 -13.84 -2.02 -1.55
N SER A 319 -14.70 -2.45 -0.62
CA SER A 319 -15.86 -3.31 -0.89
C SER A 319 -17.13 -2.66 -0.32
N GLY A 320 -17.93 -2.06 -1.18
CA GLY A 320 -19.07 -1.24 -0.77
C GLY A 320 -18.65 -0.06 0.12
N ALA A 321 -19.19 0.04 1.33
CA ALA A 321 -18.85 1.09 2.30
C ALA A 321 -17.66 0.75 3.22
N TRP A 322 -16.94 -0.33 2.92
CA TRP A 322 -15.88 -0.84 3.77
C TRP A 322 -14.52 -0.78 3.09
N MET A 323 -13.50 -0.40 3.85
CA MET A 323 -12.12 -0.68 3.54
C MET A 323 -11.76 -2.02 4.19
N VAL A 324 -11.31 -2.97 3.37
CA VAL A 324 -10.81 -4.28 3.84
C VAL A 324 -9.29 -4.27 3.74
N VAL A 325 -8.63 -4.73 4.79
CA VAL A 325 -7.17 -4.65 4.97
C VAL A 325 -6.61 -6.04 5.23
N ALA A 326 -5.54 -6.38 4.54
CA ALA A 326 -4.80 -7.62 4.76
C ALA A 326 -3.79 -7.43 5.92
N ASN A 327 -3.93 -8.23 6.98
CA ASN A 327 -2.94 -8.30 8.07
C ASN A 327 -1.83 -9.28 7.66
N LEU A 328 -0.80 -8.75 7.04
CA LEU A 328 0.35 -9.55 6.58
C LEU A 328 1.06 -10.21 7.75
N SER A 329 1.17 -9.51 8.87
CA SER A 329 1.80 -10.00 10.12
C SER A 329 3.13 -10.69 9.80
N LEU A 330 4.03 -9.96 9.12
CA LEU A 330 5.32 -10.45 8.65
C LEU A 330 6.42 -10.02 9.61
N ALA A 331 6.98 -10.94 10.38
CA ALA A 331 8.19 -10.68 11.17
C ALA A 331 9.36 -10.34 10.23
N LEU A 332 10.08 -9.27 10.52
CA LEU A 332 11.17 -8.76 9.66
C LEU A 332 12.54 -9.28 10.09
N THR A 333 12.76 -9.44 11.39
CA THR A 333 14.07 -9.83 11.92
C THR A 333 14.24 -11.36 11.97
N ALA A 334 15.47 -11.80 12.09
CA ALA A 334 15.80 -13.20 12.29
C ALA A 334 15.90 -13.58 13.78
N ARG A 335 15.82 -12.56 14.66
CA ARG A 335 15.85 -12.77 16.11
C ARG A 335 14.46 -13.17 16.57
N GLU A 336 14.36 -14.18 17.40
CA GLU A 336 13.11 -14.63 17.98
C GLU A 336 12.75 -13.80 19.24
N GLY A 337 11.46 -13.48 19.38
CA GLY A 337 10.89 -12.88 20.58
C GLY A 337 11.00 -11.34 20.65
N ASP A 338 11.27 -10.66 19.56
CA ASP A 338 11.33 -9.19 19.51
C ASP A 338 10.23 -8.52 18.65
N GLU A 339 9.41 -9.33 17.95
CA GLU A 339 8.30 -8.82 17.12
C GLU A 339 6.97 -9.52 17.47
N TRP A 340 5.87 -8.76 17.53
CA TRP A 340 4.53 -9.31 17.78
C TRP A 340 4.05 -10.23 16.65
N GLU A 341 4.53 -10.03 15.43
CA GLU A 341 4.23 -10.82 14.24
C GLU A 341 4.60 -12.29 14.40
N GLU A 342 5.62 -12.60 15.21
CA GLU A 342 6.07 -13.95 15.50
C GLU A 342 5.04 -14.78 16.28
N GLU A 343 4.17 -14.11 17.04
CA GLU A 343 3.10 -14.76 17.79
C GLU A 343 1.89 -15.09 16.92
N THR A 344 1.84 -14.60 15.68
CA THR A 344 0.73 -14.84 14.77
C THR A 344 0.69 -16.28 14.30
N ARG A 345 -0.39 -16.98 14.61
CA ARG A 345 -0.67 -18.37 14.22
C ARG A 345 -1.88 -18.50 13.30
N ARG A 346 -2.70 -17.46 13.24
CA ARG A 346 -3.91 -17.33 12.43
C ARG A 346 -3.93 -15.96 11.79
N TRP A 347 -3.91 -15.91 10.48
CA TRP A 347 -3.94 -14.65 9.74
C TRP A 347 -5.37 -14.19 9.51
N THR A 348 -5.54 -12.87 9.39
CA THR A 348 -6.85 -12.25 9.31
C THR A 348 -6.90 -11.19 8.20
N LEU A 349 -8.12 -10.92 7.73
CA LEU A 349 -8.47 -9.66 7.11
C LEU A 349 -9.24 -8.84 8.15
N SER A 350 -8.92 -7.58 8.24
CA SER A 350 -9.66 -6.63 9.04
C SER A 350 -10.43 -5.65 8.16
N ARG A 351 -11.40 -4.92 8.71
CA ARG A 351 -12.12 -3.89 7.96
C ARG A 351 -12.52 -2.73 8.85
N PHE A 352 -12.73 -1.59 8.21
CA PHE A 352 -13.36 -0.44 8.84
C PHE A 352 -14.31 0.25 7.87
N ARG A 353 -15.29 0.95 8.42
CA ARG A 353 -16.23 1.71 7.61
C ARG A 353 -15.57 2.99 7.11
N LEU A 354 -15.64 3.22 5.81
CA LEU A 354 -15.15 4.46 5.22
C LEU A 354 -15.92 5.66 5.77
N PRO A 355 -15.24 6.77 6.12
CA PRO A 355 -15.92 7.99 6.49
C PRO A 355 -16.75 8.49 5.31
N ARG A 356 -17.89 9.11 5.58
CA ARG A 356 -18.66 9.75 4.51
C ARG A 356 -17.90 10.97 4.02
N ALA A 357 -17.78 11.13 2.70
CA ALA A 357 -17.31 12.40 2.13
C ALA A 357 -18.22 13.53 2.62
N HIS A 358 -17.61 14.57 3.18
CA HIS A 358 -18.33 15.77 3.62
C HIS A 358 -18.49 16.76 2.47
#